data_06cb2cbfd255b0c27c2789285c48387a
#
_entry.id   06cb2cbfd255b0c27c2789285c48387a
#
_cell.length_a   1.000
_cell.length_b   1.000
_cell.length_c   1.000
_cell.angle_alpha   90.00
_cell.angle_beta   90.00
_cell.angle_gamma   90.00
#
_symmetry.space_group_name_H-M   'P 1'
#
loop_
_entity.id
_entity.type
_entity.pdbx_description
1 polymer ?
#
loop_
_entity_poly.entity_id
_entity_poly.type
_entity_poly.pdbx_seq_one_letter_code
_entity_poly.pdbx_strand_id
1 'polypeptide(L)'
;MSTRRAFLAAAGAASTAAAFRDDTIDTILAAGRAAGGAPADAVAADEGYWGEIQQAFTVNRSYVNLNNGGVCPSPRVVQEAMKRYLDLSNEAPVYTMWQMLEPQVESVRRGLAREFGCDPEELAITRNASEALEVVQLGLELKPGDEILTTTHDYPRMLTTWRQRERRDGVVLKTVSFPVPPGSLDELYERFERAVTPRTKVILVCHITNLTGQIFPVKRICQMARARGIEAIVDGAHAFAHFPFTHADLDCDYYGTSLHKWLFAPHGTGFL
;
A
#
# COMPACT_ATOMS: atom_id res chain seq x y z
N MET A 1 -8.55 -0.78 55.18
CA MET A 1 -7.65 0.38 54.97
C MET A 1 -6.51 -0.04 54.04
N SER A 2 -6.44 0.51 52.81
CA SER A 2 -5.33 0.25 51.90
C SER A 2 -4.05 0.85 52.46
N THR A 3 -2.96 0.12 52.50
CA THR A 3 -1.69 0.60 52.97
C THR A 3 -1.15 1.68 52.02
N ARG A 4 -0.41 2.67 52.56
CA ARG A 4 0.23 3.74 51.79
C ARG A 4 1.08 3.18 50.63
N ARG A 5 1.64 1.98 50.79
CA ARG A 5 2.39 1.24 49.76
C ARG A 5 1.49 0.72 48.63
N ALA A 6 0.29 0.20 48.97
CA ALA A 6 -0.68 -0.25 47.98
C ALA A 6 -1.25 0.93 47.17
N PHE A 7 -1.48 2.09 47.82
CA PHE A 7 -1.91 3.31 47.12
C PHE A 7 -0.83 3.83 46.18
N LEU A 8 0.43 3.89 46.60
CA LEU A 8 1.53 4.35 45.77
C LEU A 8 1.83 3.38 44.62
N ALA A 9 1.70 2.07 44.80
CA ALA A 9 1.82 1.09 43.73
C ALA A 9 0.67 1.21 42.74
N ALA A 10 -0.56 1.42 43.16
CA ALA A 10 -1.71 1.64 42.31
C ALA A 10 -1.62 2.98 41.55
N ALA A 11 -1.17 4.05 42.23
CA ALA A 11 -0.94 5.35 41.60
C ALA A 11 0.23 5.31 40.59
N GLY A 12 1.30 4.58 40.92
CA GLY A 12 2.42 4.34 40.01
C GLY A 12 2.03 3.54 38.76
N ALA A 13 1.24 2.45 38.93
CA ALA A 13 0.72 1.65 37.83
C ALA A 13 -0.30 2.44 36.98
N ALA A 14 -1.15 3.26 37.60
CA ALA A 14 -2.10 4.12 36.90
C ALA A 14 -1.38 5.23 36.10
N SER A 15 -0.34 5.85 36.69
CA SER A 15 0.44 6.88 35.98
C SER A 15 1.31 6.33 34.86
N THR A 16 1.88 5.13 35.01
CA THR A 16 2.60 4.46 33.90
C THR A 16 1.64 4.02 32.80
N ALA A 17 0.45 3.48 33.15
CA ALA A 17 -0.57 3.13 32.15
C ALA A 17 -1.11 4.38 31.43
N ALA A 18 -1.27 5.51 32.10
CA ALA A 18 -1.70 6.78 31.51
C ALA A 18 -0.59 7.41 30.64
N ALA A 19 0.68 7.27 31.03
CA ALA A 19 1.82 7.77 30.23
C ALA A 19 2.04 7.01 28.91
N PHE A 20 1.47 5.82 28.78
CA PHE A 20 1.54 4.99 27.56
C PHE A 20 0.23 4.98 26.75
N ARG A 21 -0.81 5.66 27.15
CA ARG A 21 -2.02 5.85 26.36
C ARG A 21 -1.78 6.97 25.37
N ASP A 22 -1.60 6.58 24.13
CA ASP A 22 -1.69 7.53 23.03
C ASP A 22 -3.18 7.80 22.77
N ASP A 23 -3.65 8.94 23.25
CA ASP A 23 -5.05 9.40 23.09
C ASP A 23 -5.43 9.55 21.61
N THR A 24 -4.47 9.49 20.70
CA THR A 24 -4.66 9.65 19.26
C THR A 24 -5.55 8.57 18.66
N ILE A 25 -5.35 7.29 19.05
CA ILE A 25 -6.22 6.18 18.57
C ILE A 25 -7.63 6.36 19.14
N ASP A 26 -7.74 6.66 20.43
CA ASP A 26 -9.04 6.85 21.09
C ASP A 26 -9.80 8.03 20.45
N THR A 27 -9.11 9.11 20.09
CA THR A 27 -9.67 10.27 19.37
C THR A 27 -10.18 9.89 17.98
N ILE A 28 -9.38 9.19 17.18
CA ILE A 28 -9.78 8.72 15.83
C ILE A 28 -11.00 7.78 15.92
N LEU A 29 -10.96 6.83 16.87
CA LEU A 29 -12.06 5.90 17.07
C LEU A 29 -13.33 6.59 17.58
N ALA A 30 -13.19 7.61 18.43
CA ALA A 30 -14.30 8.41 18.91
C ALA A 30 -14.94 9.23 17.77
N ALA A 31 -14.12 9.89 16.95
CA ALA A 31 -14.58 10.60 15.76
C ALA A 31 -15.31 9.66 14.78
N GLY A 32 -14.73 8.47 14.53
CA GLY A 32 -15.36 7.44 13.69
C GLY A 32 -16.70 6.93 14.27
N ARG A 33 -16.79 6.74 15.59
CA ARG A 33 -18.06 6.36 16.26
C ARG A 33 -19.09 7.48 16.18
N ALA A 34 -18.68 8.73 16.37
CA ALA A 34 -19.57 9.90 16.27
C ALA A 34 -20.13 10.09 14.85
N ALA A 35 -19.33 9.80 13.84
CA ALA A 35 -19.75 9.80 12.44
C ALA A 35 -20.57 8.55 12.04
N GLY A 36 -20.59 7.52 12.88
CA GLY A 36 -21.27 6.25 12.60
C GLY A 36 -22.76 6.42 12.29
N GLY A 37 -23.17 5.97 11.10
CA GLY A 37 -24.53 6.08 10.61
C GLY A 37 -24.88 7.36 9.86
N ALA A 38 -23.99 8.34 9.81
CA ALA A 38 -24.15 9.52 8.94
C ALA A 38 -23.85 9.15 7.47
N PRO A 39 -24.56 9.77 6.50
CA PRO A 39 -24.23 9.64 5.08
C PRO A 39 -22.79 10.06 4.78
N ALA A 40 -22.10 9.35 3.88
CA ALA A 40 -20.70 9.62 3.56
C ALA A 40 -20.44 11.09 3.15
N ASP A 41 -21.33 11.66 2.35
CA ASP A 41 -21.24 13.07 1.91
C ASP A 41 -21.38 14.05 3.07
N ALA A 42 -22.19 13.73 4.08
CA ALA A 42 -22.33 14.56 5.28
C ALA A 42 -21.05 14.51 6.13
N VAL A 43 -20.45 13.33 6.31
CA VAL A 43 -19.17 13.18 7.01
C VAL A 43 -18.05 13.87 6.24
N ALA A 44 -18.03 13.75 4.91
CA ALA A 44 -17.03 14.41 4.06
C ALA A 44 -17.06 15.94 4.18
N ALA A 45 -18.23 16.52 4.44
CA ALA A 45 -18.42 17.96 4.62
C ALA A 45 -18.29 18.45 6.07
N ASP A 46 -18.10 17.54 7.03
CA ASP A 46 -18.02 17.89 8.45
C ASP A 46 -16.60 18.34 8.84
N GLU A 47 -16.37 19.64 8.85
CA GLU A 47 -15.09 20.24 9.27
C GLU A 47 -14.72 19.93 10.72
N GLY A 48 -15.70 19.68 11.60
CA GLY A 48 -15.47 19.25 12.97
C GLY A 48 -14.84 17.85 13.03
N TYR A 49 -15.41 16.91 12.28
CA TYR A 49 -14.87 15.57 12.09
C TYR A 49 -13.42 15.60 11.59
N TRP A 50 -13.18 16.31 10.51
CA TRP A 50 -11.84 16.42 9.91
C TRP A 50 -10.85 17.15 10.79
N GLY A 51 -11.32 18.15 11.60
CA GLY A 51 -10.52 18.82 12.61
C GLY A 51 -9.98 17.85 13.67
N GLU A 52 -10.81 16.93 14.15
CA GLU A 52 -10.39 15.88 15.09
C GLU A 52 -9.41 14.89 14.45
N ILE A 53 -9.71 14.40 13.26
CA ILE A 53 -8.79 13.51 12.51
C ILE A 53 -7.43 14.19 12.28
N GLN A 54 -7.43 15.48 11.97
CA GLN A 54 -6.22 16.25 11.73
C GLN A 54 -5.30 16.29 12.97
N GLN A 55 -5.82 16.23 14.20
CA GLN A 55 -5.03 16.21 15.44
C GLN A 55 -4.17 14.95 15.56
N ALA A 56 -4.54 13.86 14.88
CA ALA A 56 -3.75 12.62 14.85
C ALA A 56 -2.42 12.75 14.09
N PHE A 57 -2.24 13.82 13.30
CA PHE A 57 -1.08 13.99 12.43
C PHE A 57 -0.21 15.16 12.88
N THR A 58 1.12 15.01 12.76
CA THR A 58 2.14 15.99 13.10
C THR A 58 2.59 16.85 11.92
N VAL A 59 1.70 17.07 10.95
CA VAL A 59 2.02 17.82 9.73
C VAL A 59 2.29 19.30 9.99
N ASN A 60 3.13 19.90 9.16
CA ASN A 60 3.33 21.34 9.18
C ASN A 60 2.07 22.05 8.64
N ARG A 61 1.53 22.98 9.45
CA ARG A 61 0.29 23.71 9.17
C ARG A 61 0.52 25.01 8.39
N SER A 62 1.78 25.38 8.14
CA SER A 62 2.08 26.64 7.42
C SER A 62 1.87 26.58 5.91
N TYR A 63 1.64 25.39 5.37
CA TYR A 63 1.31 25.19 3.96
C TYR A 63 0.36 24.00 3.78
N VAL A 64 -0.36 23.98 2.66
CA VAL A 64 -1.27 22.88 2.28
C VAL A 64 -0.51 21.88 1.43
N ASN A 65 -0.33 20.65 1.95
CA ASN A 65 0.28 19.56 1.19
C ASN A 65 -0.78 18.88 0.30
N LEU A 66 -0.67 19.06 -1.00
CA LEU A 66 -1.56 18.45 -2.00
C LEU A 66 -0.96 17.16 -2.62
N ASN A 67 0.21 16.70 -2.15
CA ASN A 67 0.89 15.51 -2.67
C ASN A 67 1.03 14.38 -1.64
N ASN A 68 -0.02 14.13 -0.87
CA ASN A 68 -0.06 12.98 0.04
C ASN A 68 -0.05 11.64 -0.71
N GLY A 69 -0.46 11.60 -1.99
CA GLY A 69 -0.34 10.42 -2.84
C GLY A 69 1.11 10.02 -3.14
N GLY A 70 2.07 10.93 -3.09
CA GLY A 70 3.49 10.60 -3.21
C GLY A 70 3.97 9.80 -2.00
N VAL A 71 3.80 10.36 -0.81
CA VAL A 71 4.01 9.76 0.52
C VAL A 71 3.06 10.44 1.49
N CYS A 72 2.27 9.66 2.23
CA CYS A 72 1.41 10.20 3.27
C CYS A 72 2.18 10.38 4.59
N PRO A 73 1.86 11.41 5.38
CA PRO A 73 2.36 11.50 6.75
C PRO A 73 1.76 10.36 7.59
N SER A 74 2.59 9.67 8.36
CA SER A 74 2.08 8.69 9.32
C SER A 74 1.43 9.39 10.51
N PRO A 75 0.34 8.86 11.07
CA PRO A 75 -0.25 9.37 12.32
C PRO A 75 0.77 9.32 13.46
N ARG A 76 0.57 10.14 14.48
CA ARG A 76 1.46 10.23 15.65
C ARG A 76 1.68 8.86 16.31
N VAL A 77 0.62 8.07 16.50
CA VAL A 77 0.69 6.73 17.09
C VAL A 77 1.63 5.80 16.32
N VAL A 78 1.64 5.87 14.99
CA VAL A 78 2.54 5.08 14.12
C VAL A 78 3.98 5.55 14.28
N GLN A 79 4.21 6.87 14.29
CA GLN A 79 5.53 7.46 14.51
C GLN A 79 6.12 7.08 15.87
N GLU A 80 5.33 7.17 16.95
CA GLU A 80 5.75 6.82 18.30
C GLU A 80 6.01 5.31 18.44
N ALA A 81 5.21 4.46 17.82
CA ALA A 81 5.47 3.02 17.77
C ALA A 81 6.81 2.73 17.10
N MET A 82 7.09 3.35 15.95
CA MET A 82 8.35 3.17 15.22
C MET A 82 9.55 3.59 16.08
N LYS A 83 9.47 4.75 16.77
CA LYS A 83 10.53 5.23 17.68
C LYS A 83 10.76 4.24 18.82
N ARG A 84 9.70 3.78 19.49
CA ARG A 84 9.80 2.82 20.60
C ARG A 84 10.46 1.50 20.15
N TYR A 85 10.10 0.97 19.00
CA TYR A 85 10.71 -0.26 18.50
C TYR A 85 12.16 -0.07 18.07
N LEU A 86 12.51 1.11 17.55
CA LEU A 86 13.89 1.47 17.27
C LEU A 86 14.72 1.52 18.55
N ASP A 87 14.25 2.21 19.58
CA ASP A 87 14.92 2.29 20.88
C ASP A 87 15.07 0.90 21.50
N LEU A 88 13.98 0.12 21.56
CA LEU A 88 13.99 -1.25 22.07
C LEU A 88 14.99 -2.15 21.31
N SER A 89 15.07 -2.02 20.00
CA SER A 89 16.01 -2.82 19.19
C SER A 89 17.47 -2.50 19.49
N ASN A 90 17.76 -1.30 20.00
CA ASN A 90 19.12 -0.87 20.36
C ASN A 90 19.53 -1.23 21.80
N GLU A 91 18.60 -1.59 22.68
CA GLU A 91 18.92 -2.01 24.06
C GLU A 91 19.66 -3.35 24.10
N ALA A 92 19.23 -4.33 23.29
CA ALA A 92 19.85 -5.64 23.17
C ALA A 92 19.65 -6.20 21.75
N PRO A 93 20.38 -5.69 20.72
CA PRO A 93 20.04 -5.84 19.32
C PRO A 93 19.72 -7.27 18.86
N VAL A 94 20.61 -8.21 19.13
CA VAL A 94 20.43 -9.63 18.68
C VAL A 94 19.20 -10.25 19.34
N TYR A 95 19.05 -10.09 20.63
CA TYR A 95 17.92 -10.67 21.37
C TYR A 95 16.60 -10.00 20.98
N THR A 96 16.56 -8.67 21.01
CA THR A 96 15.35 -7.91 20.72
C THR A 96 14.89 -8.10 19.28
N MET A 97 15.81 -7.99 18.32
CA MET A 97 15.44 -8.09 16.90
C MET A 97 15.00 -9.51 16.54
N TRP A 98 15.77 -10.53 16.90
CA TRP A 98 15.51 -11.89 16.41
C TRP A 98 14.57 -12.71 17.29
N GLN A 99 14.57 -12.48 18.60
CA GLN A 99 13.74 -13.27 19.52
C GLN A 99 12.41 -12.60 19.85
N MET A 100 12.33 -11.27 19.75
CA MET A 100 11.12 -10.52 20.12
C MET A 100 10.41 -9.91 18.92
N LEU A 101 11.12 -9.15 18.06
CA LEU A 101 10.48 -8.37 16.99
C LEU A 101 10.24 -9.19 15.72
N GLU A 102 11.20 -10.01 15.28
CA GLU A 102 11.04 -10.80 14.06
C GLU A 102 9.83 -11.74 14.11
N PRO A 103 9.53 -12.47 15.21
CA PRO A 103 8.32 -13.27 15.30
C PRO A 103 7.03 -12.44 15.22
N GLN A 104 7.06 -11.14 15.56
CA GLN A 104 5.90 -10.25 15.48
C GLN A 104 5.58 -9.84 14.04
N VAL A 105 6.55 -9.89 13.13
CA VAL A 105 6.34 -9.59 11.70
C VAL A 105 5.27 -10.49 11.12
N GLU A 106 5.18 -11.74 11.58
CA GLU A 106 4.17 -12.69 11.14
C GLU A 106 2.74 -12.23 11.44
N SER A 107 2.51 -11.60 12.58
CA SER A 107 1.21 -11.07 12.93
C SER A 107 0.79 -9.91 12.00
N VAL A 108 1.75 -9.09 11.57
CA VAL A 108 1.55 -8.02 10.60
C VAL A 108 1.24 -8.59 9.22
N ARG A 109 2.02 -9.59 8.78
CA ARG A 109 1.83 -10.28 7.49
C ARG A 109 0.43 -10.87 7.38
N ARG A 110 -0.02 -11.59 8.42
CA ARG A 110 -1.40 -12.14 8.51
C ARG A 110 -2.47 -11.05 8.55
N GLY A 111 -2.19 -9.92 9.22
CA GLY A 111 -3.08 -8.77 9.20
C GLY A 111 -3.26 -8.20 7.79
N LEU A 112 -2.17 -7.96 7.08
CA LEU A 112 -2.19 -7.45 5.71
C LEU A 112 -2.88 -8.43 4.74
N ALA A 113 -2.57 -9.73 4.85
CA ALA A 113 -3.21 -10.77 4.03
C ALA A 113 -4.73 -10.83 4.24
N ARG A 114 -5.19 -10.71 5.47
CA ARG A 114 -6.63 -10.64 5.78
C ARG A 114 -7.29 -9.41 5.14
N GLU A 115 -6.66 -8.24 5.22
CA GLU A 115 -7.19 -7.00 4.63
C GLU A 115 -7.17 -7.05 3.09
N PHE A 116 -6.16 -7.68 2.51
CA PHE A 116 -6.07 -7.86 1.06
C PHE A 116 -6.92 -9.03 0.54
N GLY A 117 -7.27 -10.00 1.40
CA GLY A 117 -8.08 -11.16 1.05
C GLY A 117 -7.30 -12.25 0.31
N CYS A 118 -6.05 -12.54 0.75
CA CYS A 118 -5.22 -13.62 0.23
C CYS A 118 -4.71 -14.54 1.35
N ASP A 119 -4.09 -15.66 0.98
CA ASP A 119 -3.38 -16.50 1.94
C ASP A 119 -2.13 -15.75 2.44
N PRO A 120 -1.85 -15.71 3.76
CA PRO A 120 -0.63 -15.14 4.28
C PRO A 120 0.65 -15.69 3.64
N GLU A 121 0.68 -16.95 3.23
CA GLU A 121 1.84 -17.55 2.56
C GLU A 121 2.09 -17.00 1.15
N GLU A 122 1.11 -16.32 0.56
CA GLU A 122 1.24 -15.63 -0.72
C GLU A 122 1.69 -14.16 -0.59
N LEU A 123 1.93 -13.68 0.65
CA LEU A 123 2.27 -12.28 0.91
C LEU A 123 3.69 -12.14 1.48
N ALA A 124 4.52 -11.34 0.82
CA ALA A 124 5.84 -10.95 1.30
C ALA A 124 5.87 -9.46 1.68
N ILE A 125 6.35 -9.14 2.88
CA ILE A 125 6.57 -7.75 3.31
C ILE A 125 7.80 -7.20 2.60
N THR A 126 7.65 -6.02 1.97
CA THR A 126 8.70 -5.30 1.25
C THR A 126 8.84 -3.87 1.77
N ARG A 127 9.81 -3.12 1.25
CA ARG A 127 10.03 -1.72 1.64
C ARG A 127 9.11 -0.74 0.91
N ASN A 128 8.60 -1.11 -0.26
CA ASN A 128 7.71 -0.28 -1.08
C ASN A 128 7.24 -1.05 -2.31
N ALA A 129 6.31 -0.48 -3.08
CA ALA A 129 5.83 -1.04 -4.34
C ALA A 129 6.96 -1.24 -5.37
N SER A 130 7.98 -0.36 -5.41
CA SER A 130 9.08 -0.50 -6.37
C SER A 130 9.85 -1.78 -6.13
N GLU A 131 10.24 -2.07 -4.88
CA GLU A 131 10.89 -3.34 -4.55
C GLU A 131 10.00 -4.54 -4.86
N ALA A 132 8.74 -4.49 -4.43
CA ALA A 132 7.77 -5.56 -4.68
C ALA A 132 7.67 -5.90 -6.18
N LEU A 133 7.42 -4.89 -7.00
CA LEU A 133 7.24 -5.07 -8.43
C LEU A 133 8.55 -5.41 -9.16
N GLU A 134 9.69 -4.84 -8.74
CA GLU A 134 11.00 -5.14 -9.32
C GLU A 134 11.46 -6.57 -9.03
N VAL A 135 11.09 -7.14 -7.87
CA VAL A 135 11.32 -8.58 -7.59
C VAL A 135 10.64 -9.43 -8.65
N VAL A 136 9.39 -9.14 -8.99
CA VAL A 136 8.66 -9.85 -10.05
C VAL A 136 9.27 -9.54 -11.43
N GLN A 137 9.46 -8.26 -11.77
CA GLN A 137 9.99 -7.84 -13.05
C GLN A 137 11.36 -8.46 -13.37
N LEU A 138 12.21 -8.62 -12.36
CA LEU A 138 13.55 -9.20 -12.52
C LEU A 138 13.58 -10.71 -12.38
N GLY A 139 12.60 -11.30 -11.66
CA GLY A 139 12.52 -12.73 -11.37
C GLY A 139 11.84 -13.56 -12.46
N LEU A 140 10.96 -12.96 -13.29
CA LEU A 140 10.28 -13.69 -14.34
C LEU A 140 11.25 -14.18 -15.42
N GLU A 141 11.14 -15.48 -15.78
CA GLU A 141 11.91 -16.09 -16.85
C GLU A 141 11.34 -15.72 -18.22
N LEU A 142 11.97 -14.77 -18.87
CA LEU A 142 11.59 -14.27 -20.20
C LEU A 142 12.71 -14.51 -21.20
N LYS A 143 12.34 -14.74 -22.47
CA LYS A 143 13.27 -15.00 -23.58
C LYS A 143 13.39 -13.76 -24.46
N PRO A 144 14.50 -13.62 -25.22
CA PRO A 144 14.62 -12.58 -26.23
C PRO A 144 13.42 -12.59 -27.18
N GLY A 145 12.81 -11.42 -27.39
CA GLY A 145 11.61 -11.24 -28.22
C GLY A 145 10.28 -11.40 -27.47
N ASP A 146 10.27 -11.88 -26.23
CA ASP A 146 9.06 -11.85 -25.39
C ASP A 146 8.64 -10.40 -25.14
N GLU A 147 7.33 -10.13 -25.24
CA GLU A 147 6.79 -8.78 -25.11
C GLU A 147 6.20 -8.55 -23.73
N ILE A 148 6.51 -7.39 -23.16
CA ILE A 148 5.89 -6.83 -21.98
C ILE A 148 4.98 -5.69 -22.42
N LEU A 149 3.71 -5.75 -22.06
CA LEU A 149 2.72 -4.73 -22.39
C LEU A 149 2.37 -3.90 -21.15
N THR A 150 2.44 -2.58 -21.26
CA THR A 150 2.10 -1.64 -20.20
C THR A 150 1.56 -0.33 -20.80
N THR A 151 1.38 0.71 -20.01
CA THR A 151 0.93 2.01 -20.49
C THR A 151 2.03 3.07 -20.50
N THR A 152 1.82 4.15 -21.25
CA THR A 152 2.71 5.32 -21.21
C THR A 152 2.61 6.08 -19.88
N HIS A 153 1.61 5.78 -19.05
CA HIS A 153 1.38 6.42 -17.74
C HIS A 153 1.79 5.55 -16.56
N ASP A 154 2.37 4.38 -16.81
CA ASP A 154 2.93 3.56 -15.73
C ASP A 154 4.10 4.26 -15.05
N TYR A 155 4.34 3.86 -13.80
CA TYR A 155 5.33 4.53 -12.98
C TYR A 155 6.72 4.46 -13.62
N PRO A 156 7.45 5.59 -13.74
CA PRO A 156 8.70 5.64 -14.50
C PRO A 156 9.77 4.64 -14.07
N ARG A 157 9.81 4.25 -12.78
CA ARG A 157 10.77 3.25 -12.29
C ARG A 157 10.47 1.87 -12.87
N MET A 158 9.20 1.49 -12.94
CA MET A 158 8.77 0.22 -13.53
C MET A 158 9.13 0.17 -15.03
N LEU A 159 8.89 1.27 -15.74
CA LEU A 159 9.32 1.40 -17.15
C LEU A 159 10.84 1.31 -17.30
N THR A 160 11.59 1.90 -16.36
CA THR A 160 13.07 1.85 -16.38
C THR A 160 13.59 0.43 -16.17
N THR A 161 12.99 -0.33 -15.28
CA THR A 161 13.34 -1.74 -15.05
C THR A 161 13.08 -2.60 -16.30
N TRP A 162 11.93 -2.42 -16.97
CA TRP A 162 11.66 -3.11 -18.23
C TRP A 162 12.61 -2.70 -19.35
N ARG A 163 12.98 -1.41 -19.46
CA ARG A 163 14.00 -0.95 -20.42
C ARG A 163 15.38 -1.53 -20.11
N GLN A 164 15.71 -1.75 -18.83
CA GLN A 164 16.92 -2.47 -18.46
C GLN A 164 16.88 -3.90 -18.98
N ARG A 165 15.74 -4.61 -18.83
CA ARG A 165 15.56 -5.96 -19.34
C ARG A 165 15.58 -6.04 -20.87
N GLU A 166 15.06 -5.04 -21.57
CA GLU A 166 15.23 -4.94 -23.03
C GLU A 166 16.72 -4.98 -23.42
N ARG A 167 17.55 -4.17 -22.75
CA ARG A 167 18.99 -4.10 -23.05
C ARG A 167 19.75 -5.35 -22.60
N ARG A 168 19.38 -5.96 -21.48
CA ARG A 168 20.07 -7.09 -20.89
C ARG A 168 19.62 -8.44 -21.47
N ASP A 169 18.30 -8.61 -21.59
CA ASP A 169 17.68 -9.91 -21.85
C ASP A 169 17.04 -9.98 -23.25
N GLY A 170 16.99 -8.87 -24.00
CA GLY A 170 16.43 -8.84 -25.35
C GLY A 170 14.90 -8.93 -25.39
N VAL A 171 14.19 -8.70 -24.28
CA VAL A 171 12.73 -8.60 -24.27
C VAL A 171 12.29 -7.30 -24.94
N VAL A 172 11.00 -7.16 -25.25
CA VAL A 172 10.44 -6.00 -25.95
C VAL A 172 9.40 -5.30 -25.09
N LEU A 173 9.67 -4.06 -24.69
CA LEU A 173 8.70 -3.25 -23.96
C LEU A 173 7.74 -2.57 -24.93
N LYS A 174 6.46 -2.88 -24.83
CA LYS A 174 5.36 -2.24 -25.57
C LYS A 174 4.55 -1.37 -24.64
N THR A 175 4.28 -0.15 -25.04
CA THR A 175 3.43 0.78 -24.29
C THR A 175 2.21 1.18 -25.10
N VAL A 176 1.05 1.18 -24.45
CA VAL A 176 -0.18 1.76 -24.99
C VAL A 176 -0.42 3.13 -24.41
N SER A 177 -0.85 4.07 -25.24
CA SER A 177 -1.33 5.38 -24.81
C SER A 177 -2.85 5.40 -24.76
N PHE A 178 -3.39 6.31 -23.97
CA PHE A 178 -4.83 6.54 -23.86
C PHE A 178 -5.11 8.03 -23.65
N PRO A 179 -6.30 8.52 -24.03
CA PRO A 179 -6.68 9.93 -23.79
C PRO A 179 -6.90 10.18 -22.29
N VAL A 180 -6.75 11.43 -21.87
CA VAL A 180 -7.00 11.89 -20.50
C VAL A 180 -7.97 13.06 -20.54
N PRO A 181 -9.20 12.88 -20.00
CA PRO A 181 -9.76 11.63 -19.50
C PRO A 181 -10.04 10.63 -20.63
N PRO A 182 -10.09 9.31 -20.35
CA PRO A 182 -10.57 8.33 -21.33
C PRO A 182 -12.08 8.44 -21.49
N GLY A 183 -12.58 8.01 -22.65
CA GLY A 183 -14.01 8.03 -22.91
C GLY A 183 -14.80 7.04 -22.07
N SER A 184 -14.18 5.89 -21.72
CA SER A 184 -14.77 4.86 -20.87
C SER A 184 -13.71 3.88 -20.35
N LEU A 185 -14.09 3.03 -19.37
CA LEU A 185 -13.25 1.91 -18.95
C LEU A 185 -13.14 0.84 -20.04
N ASP A 186 -14.13 0.71 -20.90
CA ASP A 186 -14.08 -0.20 -22.05
C ASP A 186 -12.99 0.21 -23.04
N GLU A 187 -12.85 1.50 -23.32
CA GLU A 187 -11.77 2.03 -24.14
C GLU A 187 -10.38 1.64 -23.59
N LEU A 188 -10.18 1.76 -22.29
CA LEU A 188 -8.93 1.36 -21.65
C LEU A 188 -8.66 -0.14 -21.81
N TYR A 189 -9.68 -0.97 -21.57
CA TYR A 189 -9.57 -2.42 -21.75
C TYR A 189 -9.23 -2.79 -23.20
N GLU A 190 -9.96 -2.24 -24.17
CA GLU A 190 -9.77 -2.53 -25.59
C GLU A 190 -8.38 -2.14 -26.10
N ARG A 191 -7.75 -1.10 -25.51
CA ARG A 191 -6.38 -0.71 -25.86
C ARG A 191 -5.38 -1.80 -25.48
N PHE A 192 -5.52 -2.41 -24.32
CA PHE A 192 -4.72 -3.56 -23.92
C PHE A 192 -5.01 -4.75 -24.84
N GLU A 193 -6.27 -5.09 -25.04
CA GLU A 193 -6.68 -6.24 -25.83
C GLU A 193 -6.13 -6.19 -27.25
N ARG A 194 -6.21 -5.03 -27.93
CA ARG A 194 -5.69 -4.83 -29.31
C ARG A 194 -4.16 -4.85 -29.36
N ALA A 195 -3.47 -4.52 -28.28
CA ALA A 195 -2.02 -4.48 -28.25
C ALA A 195 -1.37 -5.83 -27.95
N VAL A 196 -2.13 -6.79 -27.41
CA VAL A 196 -1.66 -8.16 -27.15
C VAL A 196 -1.32 -8.88 -28.46
N THR A 197 -0.19 -9.60 -28.45
CA THR A 197 0.26 -10.46 -29.56
C THR A 197 0.60 -11.86 -29.05
N PRO A 198 0.88 -12.84 -29.90
CA PRO A 198 1.35 -14.17 -29.45
C PRO A 198 2.67 -14.15 -28.66
N ARG A 199 3.44 -13.05 -28.75
CA ARG A 199 4.68 -12.86 -28.00
C ARG A 199 4.49 -12.16 -26.65
N THR A 200 3.31 -11.61 -26.39
CA THR A 200 3.03 -10.95 -25.09
C THR A 200 3.05 -12.02 -23.98
N LYS A 201 3.95 -11.85 -23.02
CA LYS A 201 4.12 -12.75 -21.87
C LYS A 201 3.74 -12.11 -20.55
N VAL A 202 3.83 -10.78 -20.46
CA VAL A 202 3.55 -10.03 -19.25
C VAL A 202 2.69 -8.81 -19.58
N ILE A 203 1.69 -8.54 -18.77
CA ILE A 203 1.00 -7.25 -18.71
C ILE A 203 1.30 -6.63 -17.35
N LEU A 204 1.86 -5.41 -17.34
CA LEU A 204 1.91 -4.56 -16.16
C LEU A 204 0.85 -3.48 -16.29
N VAL A 205 0.01 -3.32 -15.28
CA VAL A 205 -1.02 -2.28 -15.25
C VAL A 205 -1.09 -1.62 -13.89
N CYS A 206 -1.09 -0.28 -13.85
CA CYS A 206 -1.43 0.45 -12.63
C CYS A 206 -2.91 0.23 -12.29
N HIS A 207 -3.22 -0.05 -11.02
CA HIS A 207 -4.60 0.00 -10.55
C HIS A 207 -5.12 1.44 -10.58
N ILE A 208 -4.30 2.38 -10.08
CA ILE A 208 -4.49 3.83 -10.25
C ILE A 208 -3.17 4.45 -10.71
N THR A 209 -3.19 5.23 -11.78
CA THR A 209 -1.99 5.93 -12.24
C THR A 209 -1.66 7.13 -11.35
N ASN A 210 -0.39 7.31 -11.03
CA ASN A 210 0.07 8.46 -10.23
C ASN A 210 -0.03 9.81 -10.97
N LEU A 211 -0.04 9.80 -12.30
CA LEU A 211 -0.05 11.02 -13.11
C LEU A 211 -1.43 11.67 -13.18
N THR A 212 -2.48 10.86 -13.25
CA THR A 212 -3.83 11.36 -13.57
C THR A 212 -4.91 10.89 -12.60
N GLY A 213 -4.59 9.94 -11.71
CA GLY A 213 -5.57 9.29 -10.86
C GLY A 213 -6.53 8.35 -11.60
N GLN A 214 -6.24 8.03 -12.87
CA GLN A 214 -7.07 7.13 -13.65
C GLN A 214 -7.08 5.73 -13.05
N ILE A 215 -8.28 5.23 -12.72
CA ILE A 215 -8.52 3.84 -12.29
C ILE A 215 -8.70 2.97 -13.53
N PHE A 216 -7.99 1.85 -13.60
CA PHE A 216 -8.10 0.89 -14.70
C PHE A 216 -9.07 -0.25 -14.38
N PRO A 217 -9.69 -0.87 -15.40
CA PRO A 217 -10.54 -2.05 -15.24
C PRO A 217 -9.68 -3.31 -15.04
N VAL A 218 -8.91 -3.34 -13.93
CA VAL A 218 -7.84 -4.31 -13.67
C VAL A 218 -8.33 -5.74 -13.78
N LYS A 219 -9.46 -6.09 -13.15
CA LYS A 219 -10.02 -7.46 -13.21
C LYS A 219 -10.19 -7.96 -14.64
N ARG A 220 -10.77 -7.13 -15.50
CA ARG A 220 -11.01 -7.50 -16.91
C ARG A 220 -9.69 -7.71 -17.66
N ILE A 221 -8.70 -6.85 -17.39
CA ILE A 221 -7.37 -6.97 -18.01
C ILE A 221 -6.67 -8.25 -17.54
N CYS A 222 -6.71 -8.55 -16.23
CA CYS A 222 -6.12 -9.77 -15.67
C CYS A 222 -6.81 -11.04 -16.19
N GLN A 223 -8.14 -11.05 -16.28
CA GLN A 223 -8.88 -12.17 -16.85
C GLN A 223 -8.55 -12.39 -18.34
N MET A 224 -8.42 -11.33 -19.12
CA MET A 224 -7.99 -11.39 -20.51
C MET A 224 -6.56 -11.94 -20.63
N ALA A 225 -5.65 -11.50 -19.76
CA ALA A 225 -4.27 -11.98 -19.69
C ALA A 225 -4.24 -13.48 -19.35
N ARG A 226 -4.92 -13.90 -18.30
CA ARG A 226 -5.01 -15.30 -17.87
C ARG A 226 -5.58 -16.21 -18.97
N ALA A 227 -6.65 -15.79 -19.67
CA ALA A 227 -7.24 -16.55 -20.76
C ALA A 227 -6.27 -16.76 -21.96
N ARG A 228 -5.19 -15.99 -22.03
CA ARG A 228 -4.14 -16.04 -23.06
C ARG A 228 -2.80 -16.56 -22.56
N GLY A 229 -2.71 -17.01 -21.30
CA GLY A 229 -1.47 -17.49 -20.68
C GLY A 229 -0.43 -16.39 -20.52
N ILE A 230 -0.87 -15.18 -20.19
CA ILE A 230 -0.04 -13.98 -19.96
C ILE A 230 -0.05 -13.67 -18.47
N GLU A 231 1.11 -13.45 -17.87
CA GLU A 231 1.26 -13.04 -16.47
C GLU A 231 0.77 -11.60 -16.26
N ALA A 232 -0.07 -11.38 -15.27
CA ALA A 232 -0.63 -10.08 -14.93
C ALA A 232 -0.02 -9.51 -13.65
N ILE A 233 0.74 -8.43 -13.77
CA ILE A 233 1.33 -7.67 -12.67
C ILE A 233 0.52 -6.40 -12.45
N VAL A 234 0.06 -6.17 -11.22
CA VAL A 234 -0.69 -4.97 -10.84
C VAL A 234 0.13 -4.07 -9.94
N ASP A 235 0.38 -2.85 -10.40
CA ASP A 235 0.91 -1.78 -9.56
C ASP A 235 -0.23 -1.17 -8.74
N GLY A 236 -0.30 -1.60 -7.47
CA GLY A 236 -1.29 -1.17 -6.50
C GLY A 236 -0.85 -0.02 -5.61
N ALA A 237 0.27 0.66 -5.94
CA ALA A 237 0.88 1.68 -5.08
C ALA A 237 -0.09 2.78 -4.63
N HIS A 238 -1.12 3.09 -5.41
CA HIS A 238 -2.12 4.10 -5.11
C HIS A 238 -3.51 3.54 -4.77
N ALA A 239 -3.70 2.22 -4.74
CA ALA A 239 -5.01 1.62 -4.58
C ALA A 239 -5.25 1.00 -3.20
N PHE A 240 -4.28 0.23 -2.67
CA PHE A 240 -4.44 -0.44 -1.38
C PHE A 240 -4.69 0.58 -0.26
N ALA A 241 -5.73 0.33 0.54
CA ALA A 241 -6.23 1.21 1.59
C ALA A 241 -6.76 2.59 1.12
N HIS A 242 -6.86 2.83 -0.20
CA HIS A 242 -7.48 4.04 -0.73
C HIS A 242 -8.99 3.86 -0.92
N PHE A 243 -9.42 2.66 -1.31
CA PHE A 243 -10.82 2.24 -1.38
C PHE A 243 -10.93 0.72 -1.16
N PRO A 244 -12.11 0.21 -0.79
CA PRO A 244 -12.30 -1.21 -0.50
C PRO A 244 -12.18 -2.08 -1.76
N PHE A 245 -11.35 -3.11 -1.72
CA PHE A 245 -11.28 -4.22 -2.66
C PHE A 245 -10.44 -5.36 -2.05
N THR A 246 -10.54 -6.54 -2.61
CA THR A 246 -9.76 -7.71 -2.22
C THR A 246 -8.98 -8.26 -3.42
N HIS A 247 -8.04 -9.17 -3.18
CA HIS A 247 -7.31 -9.87 -4.25
C HIS A 247 -8.27 -10.52 -5.27
N ALA A 248 -9.36 -11.14 -4.81
CA ALA A 248 -10.36 -11.77 -5.67
C ALA A 248 -11.08 -10.78 -6.62
N ASP A 249 -11.09 -9.49 -6.25
CA ASP A 249 -11.65 -8.43 -7.10
C ASP A 249 -10.70 -8.02 -8.23
N LEU A 250 -9.43 -8.43 -8.19
CA LEU A 250 -8.41 -8.10 -9.18
C LEU A 250 -8.11 -9.28 -10.11
N ASP A 251 -8.06 -10.49 -9.57
CA ASP A 251 -7.76 -11.72 -10.30
C ASP A 251 -6.38 -11.68 -10.98
N CYS A 252 -5.40 -11.02 -10.34
CA CYS A 252 -4.03 -10.85 -10.85
C CYS A 252 -3.10 -11.95 -10.33
N ASP A 253 -1.97 -12.14 -11.03
CA ASP A 253 -0.95 -13.09 -10.60
C ASP A 253 0.00 -12.46 -9.58
N TYR A 254 0.31 -11.16 -9.72
CA TYR A 254 1.17 -10.40 -8.81
C TYR A 254 0.58 -9.02 -8.52
N TYR A 255 0.70 -8.61 -7.27
CA TYR A 255 0.26 -7.30 -6.81
C TYR A 255 1.31 -6.67 -5.89
N GLY A 256 1.84 -5.51 -6.25
CA GLY A 256 2.80 -4.78 -5.43
C GLY A 256 2.25 -3.45 -4.93
N THR A 257 2.45 -3.12 -3.67
CA THR A 257 1.97 -1.85 -3.10
C THR A 257 2.91 -1.21 -2.08
N SER A 258 2.68 0.08 -1.82
CA SER A 258 3.36 0.87 -0.78
C SER A 258 2.40 1.20 0.35
N LEU A 259 2.72 0.76 1.57
CA LEU A 259 1.86 0.96 2.73
C LEU A 259 1.98 2.38 3.32
N HIS A 260 3.11 3.06 3.08
CA HIS A 260 3.36 4.44 3.50
C HIS A 260 2.64 5.50 2.66
N LYS A 261 1.71 5.07 1.81
CA LYS A 261 0.77 5.95 1.08
C LYS A 261 -0.58 5.94 1.80
N TRP A 262 -1.56 5.23 1.29
CA TRP A 262 -2.94 5.31 1.75
C TRP A 262 -3.23 4.53 3.04
N LEU A 263 -2.36 3.59 3.45
CA LEU A 263 -2.46 2.92 4.74
C LEU A 263 -1.84 3.73 5.89
N PHE A 264 -1.12 4.85 5.60
CA PHE A 264 -0.43 5.68 6.60
C PHE A 264 0.61 4.93 7.44
N ALA A 265 1.12 3.81 6.95
CA ALA A 265 2.17 3.03 7.61
C ALA A 265 3.51 3.80 7.62
N PRO A 266 4.51 3.36 8.41
CA PRO A 266 5.83 3.97 8.38
C PRO A 266 6.43 4.02 6.99
N HIS A 267 7.24 5.05 6.71
CA HIS A 267 7.98 5.14 5.47
C HIS A 267 8.91 3.92 5.30
N GLY A 268 9.01 3.41 4.09
CA GLY A 268 9.79 2.20 3.83
C GLY A 268 9.01 0.91 4.15
N THR A 269 7.72 0.88 3.91
CA THR A 269 6.87 -0.30 4.05
C THR A 269 6.04 -0.54 2.80
N GLY A 270 5.89 -1.82 2.43
CA GLY A 270 5.13 -2.30 1.29
C GLY A 270 4.88 -3.80 1.39
N PHE A 271 4.18 -4.39 0.42
CA PHE A 271 4.10 -5.83 0.23
C PHE A 271 3.99 -6.21 -1.24
N LEU A 272 4.37 -7.45 -1.52
CA LEU A 272 4.13 -8.21 -2.72
C LEU A 272 3.19 -9.35 -2.38
#